data_20f4d34e88f686be1eacddc26e8777e9
#
_entry.id   20f4d34e88f686be1eacddc26e8777e9
#
_cell.length_a   1.000
_cell.length_b   1.000
_cell.length_c   1.000
_cell.angle_alpha   90.00
_cell.angle_beta   90.00
_cell.angle_gamma   90.00
#
_symmetry.space_group_name_H-M   'P 1'
#
loop_
_entity.id
_entity.type
_entity.pdbx_description
1 polymer ?
#
loop_
_entity_poly.entity_id
_entity_poly.type
_entity_poly.pdbx_seq_one_letter_code
_entity_poly.pdbx_strand_id
1 'polypeptide(L)'
;MKKRKIRSTMSVFLTTFLLLQIILLFLYKSFIVDIAKKNEKNLVENTLQIYHNTMESVLERLDDNLDLLLGCRLLLTQLNGENNLEKVKAQHQMLQILKERCKDTKEADAYAIVNCKDNSILIQRNGNITYDTIKDIKKYLQKRNTFDKTPTSGWTSTVMGEQVYLVKYYNYGANTIAVLISEKRLDSLLNYSDMSIKEAAFYLTDKKGKILCGSGEDWTYGEAIENLQKQDPSISIYRGSVLEDAYQMYYSVKSSEYAAYSTSGIVIFGFLVLSLLFFGCLVYAKRNFSADCRPVLGFQKNSQWGFQGKSGI
;
A
#
# COMPACT_ATOMS: atom_id res chain seq x y z
N MET A 1 10.91 -38.48 56.02
CA MET A 1 9.66 -38.10 55.36
C MET A 1 9.60 -36.61 54.89
N LYS A 2 10.08 -35.64 55.63
CA LYS A 2 10.02 -34.18 55.27
C LYS A 2 10.70 -33.80 53.92
N LYS A 3 11.87 -34.37 53.59
CA LYS A 3 12.59 -34.07 52.32
C LYS A 3 11.84 -34.51 51.05
N ARG A 4 11.07 -35.61 51.09
CA ARG A 4 10.31 -36.12 49.95
C ARG A 4 9.09 -35.24 49.64
N LYS A 5 8.42 -34.70 50.67
CA LYS A 5 7.28 -33.82 50.59
C LYS A 5 7.67 -32.46 49.95
N ILE A 6 8.83 -31.90 50.34
CA ILE A 6 9.34 -30.63 49.81
C ILE A 6 9.67 -30.75 48.30
N ARG A 7 10.28 -31.88 47.88
CA ARG A 7 10.60 -32.14 46.46
C ARG A 7 9.34 -32.24 45.59
N SER A 8 8.30 -32.90 46.10
CA SER A 8 7.00 -33.03 45.40
C SER A 8 6.32 -31.66 45.23
N THR A 9 6.27 -30.83 46.29
CA THR A 9 5.64 -29.50 46.24
C THR A 9 6.40 -28.55 45.27
N MET A 10 7.71 -28.66 45.25
CA MET A 10 8.56 -27.85 44.35
C MET A 10 8.39 -28.26 42.87
N SER A 11 8.22 -29.58 42.61
CA SER A 11 7.95 -30.09 41.27
C SER A 11 6.57 -29.61 40.74
N VAL A 12 5.54 -29.68 41.58
CA VAL A 12 4.19 -29.22 41.25
C VAL A 12 4.19 -27.71 40.96
N PHE A 13 4.87 -26.94 41.79
CA PHE A 13 4.99 -25.47 41.56
C PHE A 13 5.71 -25.14 40.22
N LEU A 14 6.76 -25.88 39.88
CA LEU A 14 7.50 -25.68 38.64
C LEU A 14 6.66 -26.02 37.40
N THR A 15 5.89 -27.14 37.47
CA THR A 15 5.02 -27.54 36.37
C THR A 15 3.85 -26.58 36.18
N THR A 16 3.21 -26.09 37.24
CA THR A 16 2.13 -25.09 37.16
C THR A 16 2.65 -23.76 36.64
N PHE A 17 3.84 -23.35 37.04
CA PHE A 17 4.47 -22.13 36.54
C PHE A 17 4.79 -22.21 35.03
N LEU A 18 5.36 -23.34 34.56
CA LEU A 18 5.62 -23.59 33.14
C LEU A 18 4.33 -23.58 32.32
N LEU A 19 3.26 -24.16 32.83
CA LEU A 19 1.96 -24.22 32.17
C LEU A 19 1.34 -22.85 32.07
N LEU A 20 1.44 -22.02 33.12
CA LEU A 20 1.01 -20.63 33.10
C LEU A 20 1.80 -19.80 32.08
N GLN A 21 3.12 -20.01 31.96
CA GLN A 21 3.95 -19.35 30.98
C GLN A 21 3.55 -19.69 29.52
N ILE A 22 3.24 -20.98 29.27
CA ILE A 22 2.78 -21.43 27.94
C ILE A 22 1.45 -20.73 27.57
N ILE A 23 0.50 -20.67 28.52
CA ILE A 23 -0.78 -20.00 28.31
C ILE A 23 -0.58 -18.49 28.01
N LEU A 24 0.25 -17.82 28.80
CA LEU A 24 0.59 -16.40 28.59
C LEU A 24 1.23 -16.16 27.22
N LEU A 25 2.08 -17.07 26.76
CA LEU A 25 2.76 -17.00 25.47
C LEU A 25 1.75 -17.12 24.31
N PHE A 26 0.77 -18.03 24.45
CA PHE A 26 -0.31 -18.18 23.46
C PHE A 26 -1.21 -16.94 23.39
N LEU A 27 -1.60 -16.39 24.53
CA LEU A 27 -2.41 -15.16 24.60
C LEU A 27 -1.65 -13.97 24.00
N TYR A 28 -0.37 -13.84 24.33
CA TYR A 28 0.47 -12.76 23.80
C TYR A 28 0.66 -12.88 22.28
N LYS A 29 0.90 -14.09 21.75
CA LYS A 29 1.00 -14.33 20.31
C LYS A 29 -0.29 -13.93 19.59
N SER A 30 -1.46 -14.34 20.11
CA SER A 30 -2.76 -13.96 19.54
C SER A 30 -2.94 -12.45 19.51
N PHE A 31 -2.65 -11.78 20.63
CA PHE A 31 -2.76 -10.34 20.76
C PHE A 31 -1.84 -9.57 19.79
N ILE A 32 -0.58 -10.03 19.64
CA ILE A 32 0.37 -9.39 18.70
C ILE A 32 -0.08 -9.55 17.25
N VAL A 33 -0.57 -10.75 16.89
CA VAL A 33 -1.08 -10.98 15.52
C VAL A 33 -2.28 -10.09 15.22
N ASP A 34 -3.19 -9.92 16.17
CA ASP A 34 -4.36 -9.05 15.99
C ASP A 34 -3.96 -7.58 15.87
N ILE A 35 -3.01 -7.11 16.67
CA ILE A 35 -2.46 -5.74 16.55
C ILE A 35 -1.77 -5.55 15.19
N ALA A 36 -0.95 -6.50 14.77
CA ALA A 36 -0.24 -6.43 13.50
C ALA A 36 -1.22 -6.33 12.33
N LYS A 37 -2.25 -7.19 12.29
CA LYS A 37 -3.31 -7.15 11.28
C LYS A 37 -4.08 -5.82 11.28
N LYS A 38 -4.39 -5.28 12.46
CA LYS A 38 -5.09 -4.01 12.59
C LYS A 38 -4.22 -2.84 12.08
N ASN A 39 -2.93 -2.85 12.41
CA ASN A 39 -1.98 -1.83 11.96
C ASN A 39 -1.77 -1.91 10.44
N GLU A 40 -1.64 -3.12 9.87
CA GLU A 40 -1.57 -3.35 8.43
C GLU A 40 -2.82 -2.80 7.73
N LYS A 41 -4.01 -3.14 8.22
CA LYS A 41 -5.26 -2.63 7.67
C LYS A 41 -5.33 -1.10 7.71
N ASN A 42 -5.00 -0.48 8.84
CA ASN A 42 -5.00 0.99 8.97
C ASN A 42 -3.99 1.64 8.01
N LEU A 43 -2.81 1.04 7.86
CA LEU A 43 -1.78 1.52 6.93
C LEU A 43 -2.29 1.47 5.48
N VAL A 44 -2.89 0.35 5.10
CA VAL A 44 -3.47 0.17 3.77
C VAL A 44 -4.61 1.17 3.51
N GLU A 45 -5.53 1.35 4.46
CA GLU A 45 -6.63 2.31 4.33
C GLU A 45 -6.11 3.74 4.17
N ASN A 46 -5.12 4.14 4.96
CA ASN A 46 -4.48 5.46 4.84
C ASN A 46 -3.77 5.63 3.49
N THR A 47 -3.07 4.61 3.03
CA THR A 47 -2.38 4.61 1.73
C THR A 47 -3.37 4.74 0.57
N LEU A 48 -4.46 3.97 0.62
CA LEU A 48 -5.54 4.07 -0.37
C LEU A 48 -6.18 5.47 -0.40
N GLN A 49 -6.37 6.09 0.77
CA GLN A 49 -6.91 7.44 0.85
C GLN A 49 -5.97 8.48 0.24
N ILE A 50 -4.65 8.35 0.46
CA ILE A 50 -3.64 9.23 -0.14
C ILE A 50 -3.66 9.08 -1.67
N TYR A 51 -3.68 7.86 -2.17
CA TYR A 51 -3.74 7.60 -3.61
C TYR A 51 -5.03 8.11 -4.24
N HIS A 52 -6.16 7.90 -3.57
CA HIS A 52 -7.44 8.43 -4.02
C HIS A 52 -7.39 9.95 -4.16
N ASN A 53 -6.99 10.66 -3.12
CA ASN A 53 -6.90 12.11 -3.13
C ASN A 53 -5.93 12.63 -4.20
N THR A 54 -4.80 11.94 -4.38
CA THR A 54 -3.81 12.28 -5.41
C THR A 54 -4.39 12.11 -6.80
N MET A 55 -5.05 10.98 -7.06
CA MET A 55 -5.66 10.68 -8.35
C MET A 55 -6.80 11.66 -8.66
N GLU A 56 -7.70 11.90 -7.70
CA GLU A 56 -8.80 12.84 -7.83
C GLU A 56 -8.29 14.25 -8.16
N SER A 57 -7.29 14.73 -7.41
CA SER A 57 -6.68 16.04 -7.66
C SER A 57 -6.01 16.15 -9.05
N VAL A 58 -5.40 15.06 -9.53
CA VAL A 58 -4.82 15.02 -10.88
C VAL A 58 -5.92 15.09 -11.93
N LEU A 59 -6.95 14.25 -11.82
CA LEU A 59 -8.04 14.20 -12.79
C LEU A 59 -8.82 15.51 -12.82
N GLU A 60 -9.10 16.13 -11.67
CA GLU A 60 -9.75 17.43 -11.56
C GLU A 60 -8.93 18.52 -12.26
N ARG A 61 -7.63 18.58 -12.01
CA ARG A 61 -6.74 19.57 -12.67
C ARG A 61 -6.68 19.39 -14.19
N LEU A 62 -6.71 18.16 -14.67
CA LEU A 62 -6.75 17.86 -16.10
C LEU A 62 -8.10 18.27 -16.71
N ASP A 63 -9.19 18.12 -15.96
CA ASP A 63 -10.52 18.55 -16.35
C ASP A 63 -10.63 20.05 -16.44
N ASP A 64 -10.16 20.77 -15.44
CA ASP A 64 -10.09 22.24 -15.43
C ASP A 64 -9.34 22.76 -16.67
N ASN A 65 -8.23 22.15 -17.05
CA ASN A 65 -7.48 22.51 -18.24
C ASN A 65 -8.26 22.23 -19.53
N LEU A 66 -9.03 21.14 -19.55
CA LEU A 66 -9.89 20.82 -20.68
C LEU A 66 -11.03 21.85 -20.80
N ASP A 67 -11.61 22.29 -19.70
CA ASP A 67 -12.62 23.35 -19.65
C ASP A 67 -12.09 24.69 -20.11
N LEU A 68 -10.84 25.04 -19.79
CA LEU A 68 -10.17 26.22 -20.30
C LEU A 68 -9.98 26.17 -21.83
N LEU A 69 -9.69 24.97 -22.37
CA LEU A 69 -9.64 24.80 -23.85
C LEU A 69 -11.01 24.95 -24.49
N LEU A 70 -12.07 24.46 -23.85
CA LEU A 70 -13.45 24.69 -24.28
C LEU A 70 -13.81 26.20 -24.26
N GLY A 71 -13.26 26.97 -23.33
CA GLY A 71 -13.43 28.41 -23.23
C GLY A 71 -12.91 29.17 -24.46
N CYS A 72 -12.01 28.58 -25.25
CA CYS A 72 -11.48 29.15 -26.49
C CYS A 72 -12.47 29.09 -27.68
N ARG A 73 -13.76 29.35 -27.43
CA ARG A 73 -14.86 29.15 -28.39
C ARG A 73 -14.65 29.79 -29.72
N LEU A 74 -14.08 31.00 -29.77
CA LEU A 74 -13.82 31.73 -31.04
C LEU A 74 -12.84 30.94 -31.92
N LEU A 75 -11.73 30.47 -31.35
CA LEU A 75 -10.74 29.68 -32.08
C LEU A 75 -11.31 28.32 -32.53
N LEU A 76 -12.09 27.65 -31.66
CA LEU A 76 -12.76 26.41 -32.02
C LEU A 76 -13.77 26.58 -33.15
N THR A 77 -14.48 27.72 -33.20
CA THR A 77 -15.39 28.07 -34.30
C THR A 77 -14.62 28.34 -35.61
N GLN A 78 -13.49 29.06 -35.52
CA GLN A 78 -12.62 29.32 -36.67
C GLN A 78 -11.97 28.04 -37.24
N LEU A 79 -11.66 27.07 -36.39
CA LEU A 79 -11.20 25.73 -36.85
C LEU A 79 -12.25 25.02 -37.71
N ASN A 80 -13.54 25.32 -37.54
CA ASN A 80 -14.65 24.77 -38.33
C ASN A 80 -15.00 25.62 -39.57
N GLY A 81 -14.38 26.79 -39.68
CA GLY A 81 -14.66 27.74 -40.76
C GLY A 81 -14.13 27.30 -42.13
N GLU A 82 -14.69 27.87 -43.18
CA GLU A 82 -14.28 27.62 -44.56
C GLU A 82 -13.13 28.52 -45.02
N ASN A 83 -12.86 29.64 -44.31
CA ASN A 83 -11.76 30.52 -44.59
C ASN A 83 -10.42 29.91 -44.19
N ASN A 84 -9.64 29.48 -45.17
CA ASN A 84 -8.36 28.82 -44.96
C ASN A 84 -7.35 29.65 -44.15
N LEU A 85 -7.32 30.98 -44.36
CA LEU A 85 -6.36 31.85 -43.66
C LEU A 85 -6.69 31.96 -42.18
N GLU A 86 -7.96 32.15 -41.83
CA GLU A 86 -8.42 32.21 -40.45
C GLU A 86 -8.23 30.86 -39.74
N LYS A 87 -8.50 29.78 -40.46
CA LYS A 87 -8.31 28.43 -39.95
C LYS A 87 -6.83 28.14 -39.61
N VAL A 88 -5.90 28.48 -40.50
CA VAL A 88 -4.46 28.31 -40.25
C VAL A 88 -4.00 29.16 -39.07
N LYS A 89 -4.48 30.42 -38.95
CA LYS A 89 -4.20 31.26 -37.78
C LYS A 89 -4.75 30.63 -36.49
N ALA A 90 -5.99 30.16 -36.51
CA ALA A 90 -6.62 29.50 -35.36
C ALA A 90 -5.87 28.22 -34.98
N GLN A 91 -5.44 27.41 -35.95
CA GLN A 91 -4.62 26.19 -35.68
C GLN A 91 -3.31 26.57 -34.98
N HIS A 92 -2.60 27.60 -35.46
CA HIS A 92 -1.35 28.03 -34.83
C HIS A 92 -1.56 28.53 -33.39
N GLN A 93 -2.56 29.39 -33.19
CA GLN A 93 -2.89 29.90 -31.85
C GLN A 93 -3.31 28.77 -30.90
N MET A 94 -4.14 27.84 -31.36
CA MET A 94 -4.58 26.72 -30.56
C MET A 94 -3.42 25.79 -30.20
N LEU A 95 -2.48 25.56 -31.11
CA LEU A 95 -1.25 24.78 -30.79
C LEU A 95 -0.39 25.45 -29.72
N GLN A 96 -0.31 26.80 -29.72
CA GLN A 96 0.39 27.52 -28.64
C GLN A 96 -0.32 27.29 -27.27
N ILE A 97 -1.64 27.41 -27.25
CA ILE A 97 -2.43 27.18 -26.04
C ILE A 97 -2.25 25.74 -25.56
N LEU A 98 -2.35 24.75 -26.46
CA LEU A 98 -2.11 23.34 -26.11
C LEU A 98 -0.70 23.13 -25.54
N LYS A 99 0.30 23.83 -26.11
CA LYS A 99 1.69 23.73 -25.61
C LYS A 99 1.85 24.32 -24.21
N GLU A 100 1.16 25.41 -23.90
CA GLU A 100 1.15 26.00 -22.55
C GLU A 100 0.47 25.06 -21.58
N ARG A 101 -0.73 24.54 -21.90
CA ARG A 101 -1.44 23.57 -21.04
C ARG A 101 -0.62 22.31 -20.78
N CYS A 102 0.04 21.77 -21.79
CA CYS A 102 0.93 20.62 -21.60
C CYS A 102 2.13 20.91 -20.68
N LYS A 103 2.62 22.14 -20.65
CA LYS A 103 3.70 22.52 -19.70
C LYS A 103 3.19 22.64 -18.27
N ASP A 104 1.97 23.18 -18.11
CA ASP A 104 1.36 23.41 -16.80
C ASP A 104 0.90 22.10 -16.15
N THR A 105 0.53 21.11 -16.96
CA THR A 105 0.05 19.80 -16.51
C THR A 105 0.97 18.66 -17.00
N LYS A 106 2.03 18.43 -16.25
CA LYS A 106 3.00 17.37 -16.55
C LYS A 106 2.39 15.95 -16.45
N GLU A 107 1.27 15.84 -15.81
CA GLU A 107 0.52 14.59 -15.63
C GLU A 107 -0.19 14.12 -16.90
N ALA A 108 -0.56 15.05 -17.80
CA ALA A 108 -1.11 14.68 -19.10
C ALA A 108 -0.02 14.16 -20.03
N ASP A 109 -0.30 13.08 -20.75
CA ASP A 109 0.54 12.64 -21.86
C ASP A 109 0.30 13.45 -23.12
N ALA A 110 -0.96 13.84 -23.37
CA ALA A 110 -1.30 14.70 -24.49
C ALA A 110 -2.62 15.45 -24.27
N TYR A 111 -2.69 16.61 -24.94
CA TYR A 111 -3.93 17.28 -25.30
C TYR A 111 -4.12 17.22 -26.81
N ALA A 112 -5.32 16.89 -27.25
CA ALA A 112 -5.64 16.71 -28.65
C ALA A 112 -6.96 17.43 -29.04
N ILE A 113 -7.00 17.99 -30.23
CA ILE A 113 -8.21 18.50 -30.86
C ILE A 113 -8.32 17.83 -32.22
N VAL A 114 -9.38 17.09 -32.43
CA VAL A 114 -9.67 16.43 -33.72
C VAL A 114 -10.84 17.15 -34.38
N ASN A 115 -10.63 17.62 -35.57
CA ASN A 115 -11.72 18.18 -36.40
C ASN A 115 -12.25 17.08 -37.35
N CYS A 116 -13.53 16.73 -37.19
CA CYS A 116 -14.17 15.68 -37.97
C CYS A 116 -14.59 16.07 -39.38
N LYS A 117 -14.67 17.39 -39.70
CA LYS A 117 -14.98 17.86 -41.05
C LYS A 117 -13.83 17.67 -42.04
N ASP A 118 -12.64 18.08 -41.63
CA ASP A 118 -11.45 18.05 -42.50
C ASP A 118 -10.47 16.93 -42.11
N ASN A 119 -10.86 16.14 -41.14
CA ASN A 119 -10.05 15.00 -40.66
C ASN A 119 -8.66 15.45 -40.17
N SER A 120 -8.52 16.67 -39.63
CA SER A 120 -7.26 17.17 -39.06
C SER A 120 -7.15 16.84 -37.58
N ILE A 121 -5.92 16.82 -37.07
CA ILE A 121 -5.61 16.68 -35.66
C ILE A 121 -4.57 17.72 -35.25
N LEU A 122 -4.86 18.46 -34.17
CA LEU A 122 -3.89 19.25 -33.44
C LEU A 122 -3.58 18.48 -32.16
N ILE A 123 -2.33 18.17 -31.93
CA ILE A 123 -1.91 17.40 -30.72
C ILE A 123 -0.63 18.02 -30.16
N GLN A 124 -0.65 18.22 -28.84
CA GLN A 124 0.55 18.52 -28.07
C GLN A 124 0.76 17.40 -27.06
N ARG A 125 1.98 16.95 -26.93
CA ARG A 125 2.37 15.78 -26.14
C ARG A 125 3.48 16.11 -25.15
N ASN A 126 3.42 15.50 -23.96
CA ASN A 126 4.45 15.54 -22.91
C ASN A 126 5.28 14.26 -22.84
N GLY A 127 4.85 13.20 -23.51
CA GLY A 127 5.46 11.86 -23.44
C GLY A 127 5.87 11.31 -24.81
N ASN A 128 6.40 10.11 -24.80
CA ASN A 128 6.78 9.36 -26.00
C ASN A 128 5.54 8.71 -26.64
N ILE A 129 4.68 9.51 -27.21
CA ILE A 129 3.53 9.00 -27.99
C ILE A 129 4.02 8.73 -29.41
N THR A 130 3.89 7.50 -29.88
CA THR A 130 4.28 7.08 -31.23
C THR A 130 3.32 7.62 -32.28
N TYR A 131 3.77 7.63 -33.54
CA TYR A 131 2.92 8.04 -34.66
C TYR A 131 1.66 7.16 -34.80
N ASP A 132 1.77 5.87 -34.57
CA ASP A 132 0.65 4.93 -34.65
C ASP A 132 -0.35 5.17 -33.51
N THR A 133 0.13 5.46 -32.30
CA THR A 133 -0.74 5.90 -31.20
C THR A 133 -1.50 7.17 -31.55
N ILE A 134 -0.88 8.15 -32.23
CA ILE A 134 -1.57 9.38 -32.68
C ILE A 134 -2.71 9.03 -33.66
N LYS A 135 -2.49 8.10 -34.57
CA LYS A 135 -3.56 7.63 -35.48
C LYS A 135 -4.71 7.01 -34.70
N ASP A 136 -4.42 6.20 -33.69
CA ASP A 136 -5.43 5.55 -32.87
C ASP A 136 -6.20 6.59 -32.02
N ILE A 137 -5.52 7.59 -31.44
CA ILE A 137 -6.14 8.73 -30.76
C ILE A 137 -7.11 9.43 -31.70
N LYS A 138 -6.66 9.78 -32.90
CA LYS A 138 -7.49 10.43 -33.91
C LYS A 138 -8.73 9.62 -34.25
N LYS A 139 -8.55 8.32 -34.57
CA LYS A 139 -9.63 7.41 -34.90
C LYS A 139 -10.63 7.24 -33.74
N TYR A 140 -10.12 7.13 -32.51
CA TYR A 140 -10.94 7.03 -31.31
C TYR A 140 -11.80 8.27 -31.12
N LEU A 141 -11.20 9.47 -31.16
CA LEU A 141 -11.90 10.73 -30.95
C LEU A 141 -12.91 11.05 -32.07
N GLN A 142 -12.60 10.69 -33.32
CA GLN A 142 -13.53 10.83 -34.44
C GLN A 142 -14.81 10.00 -34.25
N LYS A 143 -14.67 8.77 -33.75
CA LYS A 143 -15.83 7.91 -33.45
C LYS A 143 -16.70 8.44 -32.31
N ARG A 144 -16.15 9.29 -31.46
CA ARG A 144 -16.84 9.89 -30.30
C ARG A 144 -17.47 11.23 -30.60
N ASN A 145 -17.15 11.84 -31.74
CA ASN A 145 -17.83 13.04 -32.19
C ASN A 145 -19.22 12.68 -32.71
N THR A 146 -20.19 12.84 -31.85
CA THR A 146 -21.61 12.77 -32.23
C THR A 146 -22.13 14.19 -32.26
N PHE A 147 -22.38 14.73 -33.47
CA PHE A 147 -22.76 16.12 -33.71
C PHE A 147 -23.93 16.65 -32.86
N ASP A 148 -24.69 15.75 -32.23
CA ASP A 148 -25.95 16.09 -31.58
C ASP A 148 -25.96 15.89 -30.05
N LYS A 149 -24.83 15.58 -29.39
CA LYS A 149 -24.88 15.27 -27.96
C LYS A 149 -23.90 16.08 -27.13
N THR A 150 -24.46 16.65 -26.07
CA THR A 150 -23.79 17.22 -24.90
C THR A 150 -22.54 16.44 -24.46
N PRO A 151 -21.55 17.12 -23.90
CA PRO A 151 -20.31 16.51 -23.47
C PRO A 151 -20.55 15.25 -22.62
N THR A 152 -19.89 14.18 -22.95
CA THR A 152 -19.85 13.01 -22.07
C THR A 152 -19.05 13.38 -20.84
N SER A 153 -19.74 13.59 -19.77
CA SER A 153 -19.15 13.94 -18.48
C SER A 153 -18.52 12.73 -17.81
N GLY A 154 -17.37 12.33 -18.19
CA GLY A 154 -16.68 11.24 -17.47
C GLY A 154 -15.41 10.77 -18.17
N TRP A 155 -14.47 10.34 -17.37
CA TRP A 155 -13.27 9.67 -17.83
C TRP A 155 -13.61 8.31 -18.42
N THR A 156 -12.97 7.92 -19.50
CA THR A 156 -13.13 6.61 -20.16
C THR A 156 -11.77 5.98 -20.36
N SER A 157 -11.70 4.65 -20.24
CA SER A 157 -10.48 3.91 -20.51
C SER A 157 -10.50 3.29 -21.90
N THR A 158 -9.36 3.27 -22.58
CA THR A 158 -9.21 2.65 -23.89
C THR A 158 -7.76 2.25 -24.15
N VAL A 159 -7.57 1.23 -24.97
CA VAL A 159 -6.23 0.82 -25.44
C VAL A 159 -5.92 1.54 -26.74
N MET A 160 -4.76 2.19 -26.83
CA MET A 160 -4.25 2.85 -28.02
C MET A 160 -2.78 2.48 -28.21
N GLY A 161 -2.46 1.85 -29.33
CA GLY A 161 -1.17 1.20 -29.47
C GLY A 161 -1.05 0.02 -28.49
N GLU A 162 0.01 0.02 -27.70
CA GLU A 162 0.27 -1.02 -26.69
C GLU A 162 0.00 -0.58 -25.25
N GLN A 163 -0.66 0.58 -25.07
CA GLN A 163 -0.87 1.19 -23.75
C GLN A 163 -2.34 1.47 -23.48
N VAL A 164 -2.71 1.42 -22.21
CA VAL A 164 -4.02 1.88 -21.74
C VAL A 164 -3.95 3.38 -21.46
N TYR A 165 -4.98 4.08 -21.91
CA TYR A 165 -5.16 5.51 -21.64
C TYR A 165 -6.49 5.75 -20.95
N LEU A 166 -6.49 6.59 -19.93
CA LEU A 166 -7.68 7.29 -19.48
C LEU A 166 -7.84 8.55 -20.33
N VAL A 167 -9.03 8.73 -20.88
CA VAL A 167 -9.35 9.80 -21.79
C VAL A 167 -10.60 10.52 -21.31
N LYS A 168 -10.51 11.85 -21.19
CA LYS A 168 -11.68 12.73 -21.09
C LYS A 168 -11.77 13.57 -22.33
N TYR A 169 -12.98 13.74 -22.86
CA TYR A 169 -13.18 14.51 -24.08
C TYR A 169 -14.50 15.27 -24.05
N TYR A 170 -14.52 16.38 -24.78
CA TYR A 170 -15.69 17.20 -25.02
C TYR A 170 -15.87 17.44 -26.51
N ASN A 171 -17.12 17.52 -26.96
CA ASN A 171 -17.45 17.85 -28.33
C ASN A 171 -17.89 19.32 -28.44
N TYR A 172 -17.32 20.05 -29.38
CA TYR A 172 -17.70 21.39 -29.72
C TYR A 172 -17.87 21.53 -31.26
N GLY A 173 -19.09 21.41 -31.74
CA GLY A 173 -19.38 21.29 -33.15
C GLY A 173 -18.66 20.10 -33.79
N ALA A 174 -17.87 20.37 -34.83
CA ALA A 174 -17.09 19.32 -35.48
C ALA A 174 -15.77 18.98 -34.74
N ASN A 175 -15.43 19.71 -33.66
CA ASN A 175 -14.20 19.48 -32.92
C ASN A 175 -14.47 18.58 -31.73
N THR A 176 -13.61 17.57 -31.50
CA THR A 176 -13.50 16.82 -30.27
C THR A 176 -12.21 17.19 -29.58
N ILE A 177 -12.30 17.76 -28.38
CA ILE A 177 -11.18 18.18 -27.56
C ILE A 177 -10.98 17.10 -26.50
N ALA A 178 -9.73 16.67 -26.28
CA ALA A 178 -9.45 15.60 -25.35
C ALA A 178 -8.15 15.81 -24.59
N VAL A 179 -8.11 15.25 -23.37
CA VAL A 179 -6.90 15.03 -22.58
C VAL A 179 -6.71 13.53 -22.39
N LEU A 180 -5.45 13.11 -22.44
CA LEU A 180 -5.06 11.70 -22.33
C LEU A 180 -3.98 11.55 -21.25
N ILE A 181 -4.13 10.52 -20.44
CA ILE A 181 -3.14 10.10 -19.46
C ILE A 181 -2.95 8.58 -19.57
N SER A 182 -1.70 8.14 -19.77
CA SER A 182 -1.38 6.72 -19.88
C SER A 182 -1.29 6.03 -18.51
N GLU A 183 -1.46 4.71 -18.51
CA GLU A 183 -1.24 3.88 -17.32
C GLU A 183 0.16 4.11 -16.72
N LYS A 184 1.21 4.19 -17.55
CA LYS A 184 2.57 4.45 -17.10
C LYS A 184 2.73 5.77 -16.38
N ARG A 185 2.00 6.79 -16.84
CA ARG A 185 2.00 8.09 -16.17
C ARG A 185 1.25 8.03 -14.86
N LEU A 186 0.10 7.36 -14.82
CA LEU A 186 -0.65 7.12 -13.58
C LEU A 186 0.20 6.36 -12.57
N ASP A 187 0.86 5.28 -12.99
CA ASP A 187 1.76 4.52 -12.16
C ASP A 187 2.91 5.38 -11.61
N SER A 188 3.56 6.20 -12.46
CA SER A 188 4.63 7.09 -12.01
C SER A 188 4.17 8.13 -10.98
N LEU A 189 2.91 8.58 -11.04
CA LEU A 189 2.33 9.50 -10.07
C LEU A 189 2.07 8.84 -8.73
N LEU A 190 1.73 7.56 -8.74
CA LEU A 190 1.41 6.76 -7.56
C LEU A 190 2.67 6.21 -6.87
N ASN A 191 3.71 5.89 -7.65
CA ASN A 191 4.99 5.39 -7.12
C ASN A 191 5.87 6.49 -6.51
N TYR A 192 5.49 7.76 -6.60
CA TYR A 192 6.28 8.88 -6.08
C TYR A 192 6.22 9.02 -4.55
N SER A 193 5.39 8.24 -3.86
CA SER A 193 5.36 8.23 -2.41
C SER A 193 6.44 7.29 -1.87
N ASP A 194 7.35 7.83 -1.07
CA ASP A 194 8.40 7.13 -0.30
C ASP A 194 7.87 6.04 0.67
N MET A 195 6.60 5.73 0.59
CA MET A 195 5.94 4.65 1.31
C MET A 195 6.05 3.34 0.53
N SER A 196 7.27 2.90 0.27
CA SER A 196 7.49 1.56 -0.27
C SER A 196 7.18 0.51 0.79
N ILE A 197 5.92 0.15 0.94
CA ILE A 197 5.62 -1.19 1.41
C ILE A 197 6.15 -2.10 0.30
N LYS A 198 7.29 -2.75 0.55
CA LYS A 198 7.85 -3.72 -0.38
C LYS A 198 6.74 -4.72 -0.74
N GLU A 199 6.54 -4.96 -2.04
CA GLU A 199 5.56 -5.92 -2.56
C GLU A 199 4.09 -5.47 -2.45
N ALA A 200 3.84 -4.17 -2.52
CA ALA A 200 2.50 -3.64 -2.67
C ALA A 200 2.26 -3.13 -4.09
N ALA A 201 1.06 -3.32 -4.60
CA ALA A 201 0.66 -2.82 -5.91
C ALA A 201 -0.71 -2.14 -5.85
N PHE A 202 -0.84 -1.12 -6.67
CA PHE A 202 -2.08 -0.37 -6.83
C PHE A 202 -2.77 -0.79 -8.12
N TYR A 203 -4.12 -0.82 -8.12
CA TYR A 203 -4.92 -1.11 -9.29
C TYR A 203 -6.13 -0.18 -9.37
N LEU A 204 -6.42 0.27 -10.58
CA LEU A 204 -7.64 0.97 -10.93
C LEU A 204 -8.50 0.03 -11.78
N THR A 205 -9.76 -0.14 -11.42
CA THR A 205 -10.70 -1.00 -12.15
C THR A 205 -11.94 -0.22 -12.59
N ASP A 206 -12.66 -0.78 -13.55
CA ASP A 206 -14.01 -0.33 -13.87
C ASP A 206 -15.03 -0.78 -12.78
N LYS A 207 -16.29 -0.36 -12.93
CA LYS A 207 -17.38 -0.75 -12.01
C LYS A 207 -17.62 -2.26 -11.93
N LYS A 208 -17.12 -3.03 -12.90
CA LYS A 208 -17.25 -4.49 -12.96
C LYS A 208 -16.04 -5.21 -12.38
N GLY A 209 -15.09 -4.47 -11.79
CA GLY A 209 -13.87 -5.03 -11.24
C GLY A 209 -12.82 -5.44 -12.27
N LYS A 210 -12.92 -4.96 -13.53
CA LYS A 210 -11.91 -5.21 -14.56
C LYS A 210 -10.78 -4.22 -14.45
N ILE A 211 -9.53 -4.70 -14.40
CA ILE A 211 -8.32 -3.90 -14.27
C ILE A 211 -8.13 -3.02 -15.50
N LEU A 212 -7.96 -1.74 -15.29
CA LEU A 212 -7.68 -0.72 -16.31
C LEU A 212 -6.22 -0.29 -16.31
N CYS A 213 -5.64 -0.16 -15.13
CA CYS A 213 -4.22 0.09 -14.94
C CYS A 213 -3.78 -0.38 -13.55
N GLY A 214 -2.47 -0.57 -13.36
CA GLY A 214 -1.91 -0.98 -12.07
C GLY A 214 -0.39 -1.00 -12.09
N SER A 215 0.21 -0.83 -10.91
CA SER A 215 1.66 -0.82 -10.71
C SER A 215 2.27 -2.22 -10.57
N GLY A 216 1.45 -3.27 -10.45
CA GLY A 216 1.90 -4.65 -10.36
C GLY A 216 2.40 -5.19 -11.70
N GLU A 217 3.27 -6.22 -11.67
CA GLU A 217 3.84 -6.82 -12.87
C GLU A 217 2.92 -7.90 -13.51
N ASP A 218 2.07 -8.54 -12.71
CA ASP A 218 1.33 -9.74 -13.10
C ASP A 218 -0.17 -9.47 -13.36
N TRP A 219 -0.50 -8.53 -14.25
CA TRP A 219 -1.90 -8.27 -14.61
C TRP A 219 -2.07 -8.01 -16.11
N THR A 220 -3.31 -8.19 -16.61
CA THR A 220 -3.69 -7.92 -17.99
C THR A 220 -4.88 -6.96 -18.05
N TYR A 221 -4.89 -6.07 -19.04
CA TYR A 221 -6.00 -5.14 -19.26
C TYR A 221 -7.33 -5.89 -19.43
N GLY A 222 -8.32 -5.48 -18.65
CA GLY A 222 -9.65 -6.09 -18.66
C GLY A 222 -9.79 -7.38 -17.87
N GLU A 223 -8.73 -7.86 -17.21
CA GLU A 223 -8.79 -8.97 -16.29
C GLU A 223 -9.56 -8.61 -15.02
N ALA A 224 -10.25 -9.58 -14.42
CA ALA A 224 -10.94 -9.35 -13.16
C ALA A 224 -9.93 -9.30 -12.00
N ILE A 225 -10.04 -8.29 -11.14
CA ILE A 225 -9.14 -8.10 -9.98
C ILE A 225 -9.11 -9.32 -9.05
N GLU A 226 -10.20 -10.05 -8.96
CA GLU A 226 -10.32 -11.26 -8.15
C GLU A 226 -9.41 -12.41 -8.64
N ASN A 227 -8.99 -12.39 -9.90
CA ASN A 227 -8.11 -13.42 -10.45
C ASN A 227 -6.70 -13.31 -9.88
N LEU A 228 -6.22 -12.11 -9.55
CA LEU A 228 -4.91 -11.92 -8.90
C LEU A 228 -4.79 -12.72 -7.61
N GLN A 229 -5.84 -12.72 -6.78
CA GLN A 229 -5.86 -13.49 -5.53
C GLN A 229 -5.95 -14.99 -5.76
N LYS A 230 -6.56 -15.43 -6.88
CA LYS A 230 -6.61 -16.85 -7.25
C LYS A 230 -5.26 -17.35 -7.77
N GLN A 231 -4.51 -16.50 -8.46
CA GLN A 231 -3.17 -16.80 -8.99
C GLN A 231 -2.12 -16.84 -7.89
N ASP A 232 -2.18 -15.89 -6.95
CA ASP A 232 -1.30 -15.88 -5.77
C ASP A 232 -2.12 -15.70 -4.47
N PRO A 233 -2.41 -16.80 -3.74
CA PRO A 233 -3.16 -16.73 -2.48
C PRO A 233 -2.47 -15.94 -1.36
N SER A 234 -1.18 -15.62 -1.50
CA SER A 234 -0.45 -14.78 -0.53
C SER A 234 -0.81 -13.29 -0.65
N ILE A 235 -1.49 -12.90 -1.74
CA ILE A 235 -1.90 -11.52 -1.99
C ILE A 235 -3.21 -11.23 -1.25
N SER A 236 -3.19 -10.22 -0.40
CA SER A 236 -4.39 -9.62 0.20
C SER A 236 -4.81 -8.41 -0.62
N ILE A 237 -6.07 -8.38 -1.08
CA ILE A 237 -6.63 -7.30 -1.89
C ILE A 237 -7.55 -6.45 -1.02
N TYR A 238 -7.27 -5.16 -0.95
CA TYR A 238 -8.05 -4.17 -0.22
C TYR A 238 -8.75 -3.24 -1.20
N ARG A 239 -10.04 -3.02 -0.96
CA ARG A 239 -10.86 -2.14 -1.77
C ARG A 239 -10.82 -0.73 -1.20
N GLY A 240 -10.46 0.24 -2.04
CA GLY A 240 -10.49 1.66 -1.71
C GLY A 240 -11.81 2.33 -2.08
N SER A 241 -11.78 3.65 -2.17
CA SER A 241 -12.92 4.48 -2.55
C SER A 241 -13.20 4.43 -4.06
N VAL A 242 -14.39 4.86 -4.44
CA VAL A 242 -14.79 5.06 -5.84
C VAL A 242 -14.25 6.39 -6.33
N LEU A 243 -13.64 6.41 -7.51
CA LEU A 243 -13.12 7.59 -8.17
C LEU A 243 -14.05 7.96 -9.34
N GLU A 244 -14.47 9.24 -9.41
CA GLU A 244 -15.32 9.76 -10.50
C GLU A 244 -16.60 8.93 -10.73
N ASP A 245 -17.18 8.33 -9.69
CA ASP A 245 -18.34 7.44 -9.77
C ASP A 245 -18.24 6.32 -10.84
N ALA A 246 -17.06 6.13 -11.41
CA ALA A 246 -16.84 5.21 -12.53
C ALA A 246 -15.77 4.16 -12.26
N TYR A 247 -14.82 4.45 -11.40
CA TYR A 247 -13.66 3.60 -11.16
C TYR A 247 -13.57 3.19 -9.70
N GLN A 248 -13.05 2.00 -9.48
CA GLN A 248 -12.78 1.47 -8.15
C GLN A 248 -11.28 1.30 -7.97
N MET A 249 -10.76 1.84 -6.88
CA MET A 249 -9.37 1.66 -6.51
C MET A 249 -9.19 0.40 -5.67
N TYR A 250 -8.12 -0.33 -5.95
CA TYR A 250 -7.69 -1.48 -5.17
C TYR A 250 -6.21 -1.39 -4.85
N TYR A 251 -5.86 -1.98 -3.73
CA TYR A 251 -4.49 -2.08 -3.27
C TYR A 251 -4.21 -3.53 -2.88
N SER A 252 -3.17 -4.11 -3.44
CA SER A 252 -2.73 -5.45 -3.08
C SER A 252 -1.47 -5.37 -2.24
N VAL A 253 -1.40 -6.21 -1.23
CA VAL A 253 -0.21 -6.40 -0.40
C VAL A 253 0.09 -7.88 -0.37
N LYS A 254 1.31 -8.25 -0.70
CA LYS A 254 1.79 -9.59 -0.46
C LYS A 254 2.11 -9.73 1.01
N SER A 255 1.40 -10.63 1.72
CA SER A 255 1.63 -10.82 3.15
C SER A 255 3.04 -11.35 3.35
N SER A 256 3.94 -10.51 3.82
CA SER A 256 5.27 -10.95 4.18
C SER A 256 5.18 -11.75 5.47
N GLU A 257 5.53 -13.03 5.44
CA GLU A 257 5.72 -13.83 6.65
C GLU A 257 6.75 -13.22 7.62
N TYR A 258 7.53 -12.27 7.15
CA TYR A 258 8.60 -11.60 7.90
C TYR A 258 8.12 -10.83 9.14
N ALA A 259 6.96 -10.19 9.10
CA ALA A 259 6.41 -9.47 10.26
C ALA A 259 6.06 -10.45 11.40
N ALA A 260 5.64 -11.67 11.06
CA ALA A 260 5.35 -12.72 12.04
C ALA A 260 6.62 -13.29 12.68
N TYR A 261 7.72 -13.42 11.93
CA TYR A 261 8.97 -13.98 12.43
C TYR A 261 9.75 -13.02 13.34
N SER A 262 9.81 -11.74 13.04
CA SER A 262 10.56 -10.78 13.87
C SER A 262 9.93 -10.58 15.25
N THR A 263 8.62 -10.51 15.33
CA THR A 263 7.89 -10.44 16.61
C THR A 263 7.96 -11.74 17.39
N SER A 264 7.91 -12.89 16.72
CA SER A 264 8.07 -14.21 17.38
C SER A 264 9.45 -14.35 17.99
N GLY A 265 10.52 -13.89 17.35
CA GLY A 265 11.89 -13.93 17.87
C GLY A 265 12.06 -13.15 19.18
N ILE A 266 11.50 -11.93 19.24
CA ILE A 266 11.57 -11.07 20.45
C ILE A 266 10.81 -11.72 21.62
N VAL A 267 9.65 -12.31 21.34
CA VAL A 267 8.83 -13.00 22.36
C VAL A 267 9.54 -14.23 22.92
N ILE A 268 10.11 -15.06 22.04
CA ILE A 268 10.85 -16.26 22.44
C ILE A 268 12.08 -15.86 23.27
N PHE A 269 12.80 -14.80 22.86
CA PHE A 269 13.95 -14.31 23.60
C PHE A 269 13.56 -13.77 24.99
N GLY A 270 12.51 -12.96 25.07
CA GLY A 270 11.99 -12.46 26.35
C GLY A 270 11.58 -13.59 27.29
N PHE A 271 10.97 -14.65 26.76
CA PHE A 271 10.57 -15.82 27.51
C PHE A 271 11.78 -16.63 28.01
N LEU A 272 12.81 -16.80 27.19
CA LEU A 272 14.07 -17.43 27.59
C LEU A 272 14.77 -16.67 28.72
N VAL A 273 14.82 -15.35 28.64
CA VAL A 273 15.41 -14.50 29.69
C VAL A 273 14.65 -14.64 31.02
N LEU A 274 13.30 -14.58 30.96
CA LEU A 274 12.46 -14.76 32.14
C LEU A 274 12.63 -16.16 32.77
N SER A 275 12.74 -17.21 31.95
CA SER A 275 12.96 -18.59 32.41
C SER A 275 14.33 -18.74 33.05
N LEU A 276 15.38 -18.10 32.50
CA LEU A 276 16.73 -18.11 33.08
C LEU A 276 16.78 -17.34 34.40
N LEU A 277 16.12 -16.19 34.52
CA LEU A 277 16.01 -15.45 35.78
C LEU A 277 15.29 -16.27 36.86
N PHE A 278 14.19 -16.92 36.51
CA PHE A 278 13.46 -17.78 37.43
C PHE A 278 14.29 -18.96 37.90
N PHE A 279 15.03 -19.62 36.98
CA PHE A 279 15.93 -20.72 37.34
C PHE A 279 17.07 -20.25 38.24
N GLY A 280 17.63 -19.05 37.95
CA GLY A 280 18.62 -18.42 38.80
C GLY A 280 18.12 -18.16 40.23
N CYS A 281 16.90 -17.66 40.38
CA CYS A 281 16.25 -17.46 41.67
C CYS A 281 16.02 -18.76 42.43
N LEU A 282 15.64 -19.84 41.73
CA LEU A 282 15.47 -21.17 42.36
C LEU A 282 16.80 -21.75 42.84
N VAL A 283 17.86 -21.63 42.06
CA VAL A 283 19.22 -22.07 42.44
C VAL A 283 19.74 -21.28 43.64
N TYR A 284 19.53 -19.95 43.63
CA TYR A 284 19.89 -19.09 44.74
C TYR A 284 19.14 -19.43 46.04
N ALA A 285 17.81 -19.60 45.95
CA ALA A 285 17.00 -20.04 47.08
C ALA A 285 17.45 -21.39 47.63
N LYS A 286 17.75 -22.38 46.73
CA LYS A 286 18.27 -23.69 47.13
C LYS A 286 19.62 -23.58 47.84
N ARG A 287 20.51 -22.70 47.43
CA ARG A 287 21.83 -22.50 48.00
C ARG A 287 21.75 -21.87 49.41
N ASN A 288 20.88 -20.90 49.60
CA ASN A 288 20.67 -20.27 50.91
C ASN A 288 19.96 -21.16 51.89
N PHE A 289 18.94 -21.96 51.45
CA PHE A 289 18.30 -22.96 52.30
C PHE A 289 19.24 -24.11 52.71
N SER A 290 20.28 -24.36 51.91
CA SER A 290 21.30 -25.36 52.21
C SER A 290 22.35 -24.81 53.20
N ALA A 291 22.57 -23.49 53.24
CA ALA A 291 23.49 -22.82 54.14
C ALA A 291 22.91 -22.72 55.56
N ASP A 292 21.60 -22.49 55.71
CA ASP A 292 20.94 -22.40 57.03
C ASP A 292 20.73 -23.76 57.71
N CYS A 293 20.95 -24.86 57.03
CA CYS A 293 20.84 -26.21 57.56
C CYS A 293 22.19 -26.83 57.94
N ARG A 294 23.27 -26.08 58.17
CA ARG A 294 24.45 -26.64 58.85
C ARG A 294 24.10 -26.78 60.32
N PRO A 295 24.11 -28.00 60.88
CA PRO A 295 23.88 -28.16 62.32
C PRO A 295 25.03 -27.43 63.04
N VAL A 296 24.67 -26.62 64.01
CA VAL A 296 25.57 -26.12 65.05
C VAL A 296 26.01 -27.34 65.88
N LEU A 297 26.94 -28.10 65.34
CA LEU A 297 27.66 -29.15 66.07
C LEU A 297 29.01 -28.59 66.41
N GLY A 298 29.06 -27.82 67.48
CA GLY A 298 30.33 -27.22 67.93
C GLY A 298 30.29 -26.64 69.32
N PHE A 299 29.55 -27.27 70.24
CA PHE A 299 29.75 -26.98 71.66
C PHE A 299 29.35 -28.24 72.48
N GLN A 300 30.35 -29.15 72.74
CA GLN A 300 30.46 -29.99 73.92
C GLN A 300 31.75 -30.83 73.85
N LYS A 301 32.85 -30.21 74.26
CA LYS A 301 34.00 -30.93 74.75
C LYS A 301 34.86 -29.93 75.48
N ASN A 302 34.62 -29.80 76.80
CA ASN A 302 35.62 -29.53 77.77
C ASN A 302 34.95 -29.36 79.15
N SER A 303 34.74 -30.46 79.86
CA SER A 303 34.63 -30.47 81.31
C SER A 303 35.17 -31.83 81.79
N GLN A 304 36.50 -31.97 81.83
CA GLN A 304 37.17 -32.90 82.67
C GLN A 304 37.95 -32.11 83.72
N TRP A 305 37.34 -31.95 84.87
CA TRP A 305 38.01 -31.58 86.09
C TRP A 305 38.74 -32.88 86.66
N GLY A 306 40.04 -32.89 86.54
CA GLY A 306 40.87 -33.82 87.20
C GLY A 306 41.31 -33.24 88.58
N PHE A 307 40.71 -33.81 89.58
CA PHE A 307 41.25 -33.72 90.96
C PHE A 307 42.51 -34.53 91.03
N GLN A 308 43.61 -33.94 91.41
CA GLN A 308 44.69 -34.63 92.07
C GLN A 308 45.24 -33.77 93.21
N GLY A 309 45.16 -34.29 94.27
CA GLY A 309 45.47 -34.22 95.63
C GLY A 309 46.90 -33.94 95.91
N LYS A 310 47.00 -33.33 97.03
CA LYS A 310 48.20 -33.03 97.84
C LYS A 310 48.83 -34.27 98.49
N SER A 311 50.07 -34.19 98.61
CA SER A 311 50.85 -34.50 99.86
C SER A 311 52.28 -33.94 99.58
N GLY A 312 52.88 -33.18 100.38
CA GLY A 312 53.28 -33.25 101.73
C GLY A 312 54.75 -32.95 101.84
N ILE A 313 55.01 -32.14 102.71
CA ILE A 313 56.16 -31.72 103.49
C ILE A 313 56.63 -30.37 103.09
#